data_109c6473b5d1434181fcf75f83ca7ba6
#
_entry.id   109c6473b5d1434181fcf75f83ca7ba6
#
_cell.length_a   1.000
_cell.length_b   1.000
_cell.length_c   1.000
_cell.angle_alpha   90.00
_cell.angle_beta   90.00
_cell.angle_gamma   90.00
#
_symmetry.space_group_name_H-M   'P 1'
#
loop_
_entity.id
_entity.type
_entity.pdbx_description
1 polymer ?
#
loop_
_entity_poly.entity_id
_entity_poly.type
_entity_poly.pdbx_seq_one_letter_code
_entity_poly.pdbx_strand_id
1 'polypeptide(L)'
;MNKSQPIKNKEKLDRFKNFYIEEEYNPRNYMFISLGLNTALRVSDLLKFTWNDVYNFDNGCFRTHVKLTEQKTTKQSVIFLNSRIINSLSWYKSKELIKFLPDTFLFSNDNNQHISRSTAYRIVHNAAVSCEIEGVISPHSLRKTFGYYAWKQGTSPVLLMDIYQHSSFEITKRYLGIEQDERDSVFRNVVI
;
A
#
# COMPACT_ATOMS: atom_id res chain seq x y z
N MET A 1 1.01 -4.51 23.27
CA MET A 1 0.22 -4.20 22.07
C MET A 1 0.78 -4.98 20.90
N ASN A 2 -0.01 -5.85 20.30
CA ASN A 2 0.41 -6.57 19.08
C ASN A 2 0.57 -5.57 17.94
N LYS A 3 1.79 -5.46 17.40
CA LYS A 3 2.09 -4.57 16.28
C LYS A 3 1.60 -5.20 14.97
N SER A 4 1.06 -4.38 14.06
CA SER A 4 0.75 -4.83 12.70
C SER A 4 1.98 -5.44 12.03
N GLN A 5 1.78 -6.44 11.18
CA GLN A 5 2.85 -7.17 10.50
C GLN A 5 2.66 -7.17 8.97
N PRO A 6 3.72 -7.43 8.18
CA PRO A 6 3.60 -7.62 6.74
C PRO A 6 2.89 -8.93 6.41
N ILE A 7 2.25 -9.00 5.27
CA ILE A 7 1.70 -10.24 4.69
C ILE A 7 2.83 -10.94 3.95
N LYS A 8 3.40 -11.98 4.54
CA LYS A 8 4.58 -12.69 4.01
C LYS A 8 4.24 -13.88 3.12
N ASN A 9 3.12 -14.56 3.38
CA ASN A 9 2.67 -15.68 2.57
C ASN A 9 2.19 -15.17 1.20
N LYS A 10 2.80 -15.65 0.12
CA LYS A 10 2.53 -15.16 -1.24
C LYS A 10 1.14 -15.53 -1.73
N GLU A 11 0.69 -16.74 -1.45
CA GLU A 11 -0.64 -17.23 -1.86
C GLU A 11 -1.75 -16.44 -1.17
N LYS A 12 -1.66 -16.25 0.17
CA LYS A 12 -2.61 -15.43 0.92
C LYS A 12 -2.56 -13.95 0.48
N LEU A 13 -1.38 -13.42 0.12
CA LEU A 13 -1.25 -12.07 -0.42
C LEU A 13 -1.93 -11.95 -1.78
N ASP A 14 -1.81 -12.95 -2.65
CA ASP A 14 -2.43 -12.94 -3.97
C ASP A 14 -3.96 -12.96 -3.86
N ARG A 15 -4.53 -13.79 -2.97
CA ARG A 15 -5.96 -13.78 -2.65
C ARG A 15 -6.40 -12.44 -2.04
N PHE A 16 -5.65 -11.92 -1.08
CA PHE A 16 -5.92 -10.63 -0.42
C PHE A 16 -5.97 -9.46 -1.41
N LYS A 17 -5.07 -9.41 -2.39
CA LYS A 17 -5.05 -8.35 -3.41
C LYS A 17 -6.32 -8.34 -4.26
N ASN A 18 -6.89 -9.51 -4.50
CA ASN A 18 -8.03 -9.68 -5.41
C ASN A 18 -9.37 -9.77 -4.67
N PHE A 19 -9.36 -9.83 -3.34
CA PHE A 19 -10.55 -10.04 -2.53
C PHE A 19 -11.74 -9.16 -2.94
N TYR A 20 -11.50 -7.87 -3.15
CA TYR A 20 -12.55 -6.93 -3.54
C TYR A 20 -12.89 -6.93 -5.04
N ILE A 21 -12.33 -7.84 -5.82
CA ILE A 21 -12.75 -8.13 -7.19
C ILE A 21 -13.48 -9.47 -7.27
N GLU A 22 -12.98 -10.47 -6.55
CA GLU A 22 -13.36 -11.88 -6.72
C GLU A 22 -14.42 -12.33 -5.69
N GLU A 23 -14.34 -11.83 -4.44
CA GLU A 23 -15.17 -12.31 -3.33
C GLU A 23 -16.19 -11.26 -2.86
N GLU A 24 -15.78 -10.02 -2.62
CA GLU A 24 -16.64 -8.91 -2.16
C GLU A 24 -16.46 -7.71 -3.09
N TYR A 25 -17.20 -7.70 -4.19
CA TYR A 25 -17.00 -6.71 -5.25
C TYR A 25 -17.13 -5.27 -4.76
N ASN A 26 -16.00 -4.57 -4.68
CA ASN A 26 -15.94 -3.15 -4.32
C ASN A 26 -14.72 -2.47 -4.98
N PRO A 27 -14.91 -1.76 -6.10
CA PRO A 27 -13.82 -1.14 -6.86
C PRO A 27 -12.96 -0.17 -6.06
N ARG A 28 -13.56 0.64 -5.19
CA ARG A 28 -12.84 1.58 -4.33
C ARG A 28 -11.92 0.84 -3.34
N ASN A 29 -12.43 -0.19 -2.69
CA ASN A 29 -11.68 -0.95 -1.70
C ASN A 29 -10.53 -1.72 -2.37
N TYR A 30 -10.76 -2.28 -3.56
CA TYR A 30 -9.70 -2.89 -4.37
C TYR A 30 -8.60 -1.87 -4.69
N MET A 31 -8.97 -0.69 -5.18
CA MET A 31 -8.00 0.35 -5.54
C MET A 31 -7.21 0.82 -4.30
N PHE A 32 -7.86 0.92 -3.14
CA PHE A 32 -7.20 1.26 -1.88
C PHE A 32 -6.13 0.24 -1.49
N ILE A 33 -6.42 -1.06 -1.56
CA ILE A 33 -5.45 -2.13 -1.29
C ILE A 33 -4.34 -2.10 -2.33
N SER A 34 -4.68 -2.01 -3.62
CA SER A 34 -3.70 -1.99 -4.72
C SER A 34 -2.70 -0.84 -4.57
N LEU A 35 -3.17 0.38 -4.32
CA LEU A 35 -2.30 1.54 -4.15
C LEU A 35 -1.47 1.43 -2.86
N GLY A 36 -2.07 0.99 -1.76
CA GLY A 36 -1.38 0.81 -0.49
C GLY A 36 -0.25 -0.21 -0.52
N LEU A 37 -0.42 -1.31 -1.27
CA LEU A 37 0.60 -2.36 -1.44
C LEU A 37 1.74 -1.95 -2.39
N ASN A 38 1.58 -0.90 -3.19
CA ASN A 38 2.53 -0.54 -4.24
C ASN A 38 3.23 0.81 -4.05
N THR A 39 2.92 1.56 -3.00
CA THR A 39 3.46 2.94 -2.83
C THR A 39 4.24 3.17 -1.55
N ALA A 40 4.25 2.25 -0.63
CA ALA A 40 4.83 2.45 0.71
C ALA A 40 4.28 3.67 1.48
N LEU A 41 3.15 4.24 1.08
CA LEU A 41 2.56 5.42 1.73
C LEU A 41 1.96 5.12 3.11
N ARG A 42 1.92 6.14 3.95
CA ARG A 42 1.10 6.09 5.16
C ARG A 42 -0.38 6.22 4.80
N VAL A 43 -1.24 5.55 5.55
CA VAL A 43 -2.70 5.60 5.30
C VAL A 43 -3.23 7.05 5.29
N SER A 44 -2.70 7.93 6.14
CA SER A 44 -3.09 9.34 6.17
C SER A 44 -2.82 10.09 4.88
N ASP A 45 -1.73 9.74 4.21
CA ASP A 45 -1.32 10.36 2.96
C ASP A 45 -2.09 9.75 1.78
N LEU A 46 -2.23 8.41 1.82
CA LEU A 46 -3.00 7.67 0.82
C LEU A 46 -4.46 8.12 0.72
N LEU A 47 -5.13 8.34 1.85
CA LEU A 47 -6.54 8.73 1.89
C LEU A 47 -6.83 10.11 1.26
N LYS A 48 -5.83 10.97 1.18
CA LYS A 48 -5.96 12.32 0.64
C LYS A 48 -5.81 12.41 -0.87
N PHE A 49 -5.42 11.34 -1.53
CA PHE A 49 -5.25 11.36 -2.99
C PHE A 49 -6.55 11.72 -3.68
N THR A 50 -6.45 12.69 -4.57
CA THR A 50 -7.47 13.06 -5.53
C THR A 50 -7.16 12.48 -6.91
N TRP A 51 -8.11 12.55 -7.82
CA TRP A 51 -7.85 12.14 -9.20
C TRP A 51 -6.77 12.99 -9.85
N ASN A 52 -6.68 14.30 -9.52
CA ASN A 52 -5.66 15.17 -10.08
C ASN A 52 -4.22 14.78 -9.64
N ASP A 53 -4.05 14.10 -8.52
CA ASP A 53 -2.74 13.62 -8.10
C ASP A 53 -2.20 12.49 -9.01
N VAL A 54 -3.08 11.68 -9.58
CA VAL A 54 -2.73 10.49 -10.38
C VAL A 54 -3.05 10.62 -11.87
N TYR A 55 -3.89 11.58 -12.24
CA TYR A 55 -4.33 11.79 -13.62
C TYR A 55 -4.15 13.25 -14.03
N ASN A 56 -3.62 13.48 -15.23
CA ASN A 56 -3.53 14.81 -15.81
C ASN A 56 -4.74 15.02 -16.73
N PHE A 57 -5.66 15.88 -16.32
CA PHE A 57 -6.89 16.16 -17.05
C PHE A 57 -6.67 16.99 -18.32
N ASP A 58 -5.55 17.74 -18.41
CA ASP A 58 -5.25 18.57 -19.58
C ASP A 58 -4.85 17.71 -20.79
N ASN A 59 -4.08 16.66 -20.56
CA ASN A 59 -3.59 15.76 -21.62
C ASN A 59 -4.26 14.37 -21.64
N GLY A 60 -5.17 14.12 -20.71
CA GLY A 60 -5.93 12.87 -20.67
C GLY A 60 -5.15 11.62 -20.30
N CYS A 61 -4.02 11.74 -19.59
CA CYS A 61 -3.13 10.64 -19.27
C CYS A 61 -2.91 10.46 -17.77
N PHE A 62 -2.64 9.23 -17.33
CA PHE A 62 -2.17 8.97 -15.98
C PHE A 62 -0.77 9.56 -15.78
N ARG A 63 -0.52 10.11 -14.60
CA ARG A 63 0.81 10.60 -14.21
C ARG A 63 1.72 9.41 -13.95
N THR A 64 2.99 9.56 -14.31
CA THR A 64 4.01 8.54 -13.97
C THR A 64 4.52 8.68 -12.53
N HIS A 65 4.38 9.85 -11.96
CA HIS A 65 4.81 10.16 -10.60
C HIS A 65 3.77 10.98 -9.86
N VAL A 66 3.65 10.71 -8.56
CA VAL A 66 2.88 11.55 -7.62
C VAL A 66 3.86 12.29 -6.72
N LYS A 67 3.65 13.61 -6.59
CA LYS A 67 4.37 14.46 -5.64
C LYS A 67 3.46 14.73 -4.45
N LEU A 68 3.93 14.47 -3.26
CA LEU A 68 3.18 14.74 -2.04
C LEU A 68 4.07 15.29 -0.93
N THR A 69 3.47 16.07 -0.04
CA THR A 69 4.09 16.46 1.22
C THR A 69 3.52 15.57 2.32
N GLU A 70 4.34 14.72 2.90
CA GLU A 70 3.91 13.78 3.94
C GLU A 70 3.46 14.53 5.20
N GLN A 71 2.29 14.17 5.73
CA GLN A 71 1.71 14.85 6.90
C GLN A 71 2.58 14.79 8.15
N LYS A 72 3.22 13.64 8.40
CA LYS A 72 3.97 13.43 9.64
C LYS A 72 5.35 14.08 9.64
N THR A 73 6.00 14.18 8.49
CA THR A 73 7.40 14.58 8.36
C THR A 73 7.58 15.89 7.64
N THR A 74 6.53 16.43 7.03
CA THR A 74 6.55 17.62 6.14
C THR A 74 7.54 17.52 4.98
N LYS A 75 8.14 16.35 4.75
CA LYS A 75 9.06 16.11 3.64
C LYS A 75 8.28 15.89 2.34
N GLN A 76 8.85 16.39 1.25
CA GLN A 76 8.36 16.07 -0.08
C GLN A 76 8.83 14.68 -0.49
N SER A 77 7.88 13.88 -0.99
CA SER A 77 8.14 12.55 -1.54
C SER A 77 7.63 12.51 -2.98
N VAL A 78 8.41 11.88 -3.85
CA VAL A 78 8.03 11.60 -5.24
C VAL A 78 7.92 10.10 -5.39
N ILE A 79 6.72 9.62 -5.77
CA ILE A 79 6.42 8.21 -5.87
C ILE A 79 6.14 7.86 -7.31
N PHE A 80 6.85 6.86 -7.83
CA PHE A 80 6.60 6.31 -9.15
C PHE A 80 5.36 5.41 -9.15
N LEU A 81 4.44 5.66 -10.07
CA LEU A 81 3.27 4.84 -10.30
C LEU A 81 3.62 3.75 -11.31
N ASN A 82 3.88 2.55 -10.83
CA ASN A 82 4.23 1.41 -11.69
C ASN A 82 3.05 0.96 -12.58
N SER A 83 3.32 0.12 -13.56
CA SER A 83 2.31 -0.35 -14.50
C SER A 83 1.11 -1.03 -13.83
N ARG A 84 1.33 -1.73 -12.71
CA ARG A 84 0.24 -2.35 -11.95
C ARG A 84 -0.71 -1.32 -11.35
N ILE A 85 -0.17 -0.23 -10.78
CA ILE A 85 -0.99 0.88 -10.27
C ILE A 85 -1.77 1.52 -11.42
N ILE A 86 -1.11 1.82 -12.54
CA ILE A 86 -1.74 2.46 -13.71
C ILE A 86 -2.89 1.59 -14.24
N ASN A 87 -2.67 0.28 -14.37
CA ASN A 87 -3.71 -0.65 -14.79
C ASN A 87 -4.89 -0.69 -13.80
N SER A 88 -4.61 -0.71 -12.50
CA SER A 88 -5.65 -0.65 -11.46
C SER A 88 -6.43 0.66 -11.49
N LEU A 89 -5.75 1.79 -11.69
CA LEU A 89 -6.38 3.12 -11.83
C LEU A 89 -7.25 3.20 -13.08
N SER A 90 -6.77 2.67 -14.21
CA SER A 90 -7.52 2.63 -15.47
C SER A 90 -8.79 1.80 -15.32
N TRP A 91 -8.67 0.62 -14.71
CA TRP A 91 -9.81 -0.23 -14.40
C TRP A 91 -10.79 0.46 -13.43
N TYR A 92 -10.28 1.11 -12.37
CA TYR A 92 -11.10 1.83 -11.41
C TYR A 92 -11.87 2.99 -12.05
N LYS A 93 -11.17 3.80 -12.89
CA LYS A 93 -11.76 4.90 -13.66
C LYS A 93 -12.94 4.43 -14.55
N SER A 94 -12.87 3.21 -15.10
CA SER A 94 -13.90 2.67 -15.99
C SER A 94 -15.21 2.28 -15.28
N LYS A 95 -15.30 2.39 -13.94
CA LYS A 95 -16.49 2.01 -13.19
C LYS A 95 -17.49 3.16 -13.14
N GLU A 96 -18.71 2.92 -13.55
CA GLU A 96 -19.79 3.91 -13.66
C GLU A 96 -20.09 4.68 -12.36
N LEU A 97 -19.93 3.98 -11.21
CA LEU A 97 -20.18 4.56 -9.89
C LEU A 97 -19.05 5.47 -9.40
N ILE A 98 -17.97 5.61 -10.16
CA ILE A 98 -16.79 6.40 -9.75
C ILE A 98 -16.92 7.83 -10.28
N LYS A 99 -16.96 8.77 -9.35
CA LYS A 99 -16.93 10.19 -9.68
C LYS A 99 -15.52 10.61 -10.11
N PHE A 100 -15.33 10.74 -11.42
CA PHE A 100 -14.04 11.06 -12.03
C PHE A 100 -13.95 12.57 -12.33
N LEU A 101 -13.55 13.34 -11.31
CA LEU A 101 -13.32 14.80 -11.41
C LEU A 101 -12.00 15.14 -10.71
N PRO A 102 -11.29 16.22 -11.09
CA PRO A 102 -9.96 16.56 -10.56
C PRO A 102 -9.87 16.54 -9.02
N ASP A 103 -10.78 17.24 -8.35
CA ASP A 103 -10.77 17.45 -6.90
C ASP A 103 -11.49 16.34 -6.11
N THR A 104 -11.98 15.31 -6.79
CA THR A 104 -12.64 14.19 -6.11
C THR A 104 -11.59 13.25 -5.54
N PHE A 105 -11.74 12.87 -4.27
CA PHE A 105 -10.87 11.89 -3.63
C PHE A 105 -10.96 10.54 -4.32
N LEU A 106 -9.83 9.87 -4.51
CA LEU A 106 -9.78 8.49 -5.04
C LEU A 106 -10.61 7.54 -4.18
N PHE A 107 -10.60 7.74 -2.88
CA PHE A 107 -11.31 6.92 -1.90
C PHE A 107 -12.41 7.73 -1.23
N SER A 108 -13.35 8.23 -2.04
CA SER A 108 -14.48 9.02 -1.54
C SER A 108 -15.55 8.13 -0.89
N ASN A 109 -16.28 8.72 0.05
CA ASN A 109 -17.55 8.23 0.55
C ASN A 109 -18.72 8.93 -0.18
N ASP A 110 -19.95 8.59 0.19
CA ASP A 110 -21.18 9.13 -0.44
C ASP A 110 -21.31 10.67 -0.28
N ASN A 111 -20.64 11.24 0.72
CA ASN A 111 -20.61 12.69 0.96
C ASN A 111 -19.46 13.41 0.22
N ASN A 112 -18.79 12.76 -0.73
CA ASN A 112 -17.61 13.26 -1.44
C ASN A 112 -16.42 13.62 -0.54
N GLN A 113 -16.37 13.10 0.69
CA GLN A 113 -15.21 13.19 1.56
C GLN A 113 -14.37 11.93 1.42
N HIS A 114 -13.08 12.00 1.72
CA HIS A 114 -12.29 10.77 1.78
C HIS A 114 -12.82 9.83 2.89
N ILE A 115 -12.69 8.53 2.70
CA ILE A 115 -13.05 7.56 3.73
C ILE A 115 -12.23 7.78 5.01
N SER A 116 -12.81 7.43 6.15
CA SER A 116 -12.16 7.56 7.44
C SER A 116 -11.04 6.51 7.64
N ARG A 117 -10.13 6.76 8.58
CA ARG A 117 -9.12 5.76 8.99
C ARG A 117 -9.77 4.48 9.53
N SER A 118 -10.92 4.59 10.20
CA SER A 118 -11.68 3.44 10.68
C SER A 118 -12.24 2.62 9.52
N THR A 119 -12.73 3.29 8.48
CA THR A 119 -13.18 2.60 7.25
C THR A 119 -12.00 1.92 6.55
N ALA A 120 -10.87 2.60 6.41
CA ALA A 120 -9.65 2.02 5.85
C ALA A 120 -9.18 0.79 6.65
N TYR A 121 -9.27 0.84 7.98
CA TYR A 121 -8.99 -0.32 8.83
C TYR A 121 -9.92 -1.47 8.53
N ARG A 122 -11.26 -1.24 8.48
CA ARG A 122 -12.24 -2.29 8.19
C ARG A 122 -12.00 -2.94 6.82
N ILE A 123 -11.68 -2.15 5.79
CA ILE A 123 -11.36 -2.66 4.45
C ILE A 123 -10.21 -3.68 4.53
N VAL A 124 -9.12 -3.31 5.17
CA VAL A 124 -7.95 -4.19 5.26
C VAL A 124 -8.21 -5.38 6.17
N HIS A 125 -8.87 -5.16 7.30
CA HIS A 125 -9.18 -6.21 8.27
C HIS A 125 -10.11 -7.27 7.71
N ASN A 126 -11.21 -6.88 7.05
CA ASN A 126 -12.17 -7.82 6.47
C ASN A 126 -11.49 -8.70 5.41
N ALA A 127 -10.75 -8.10 4.48
CA ALA A 127 -10.00 -8.86 3.48
C ALA A 127 -8.99 -9.82 4.13
N ALA A 128 -8.31 -9.40 5.21
CA ALA A 128 -7.34 -10.25 5.90
C ALA A 128 -7.99 -11.45 6.60
N VAL A 129 -9.13 -11.22 7.26
CA VAL A 129 -9.90 -12.30 7.92
C VAL A 129 -10.41 -13.30 6.90
N SER A 130 -11.04 -12.85 5.81
CA SER A 130 -11.56 -13.73 4.75
C SER A 130 -10.44 -14.52 4.04
N CYS A 131 -9.25 -13.94 3.93
CA CYS A 131 -8.08 -14.62 3.38
C CYS A 131 -7.30 -15.43 4.44
N GLU A 132 -7.83 -15.58 5.64
CA GLU A 132 -7.22 -16.35 6.74
C GLU A 132 -5.78 -15.93 7.03
N ILE A 133 -5.47 -14.62 6.93
CA ILE A 133 -4.15 -14.09 7.22
C ILE A 133 -4.00 -13.95 8.73
N GLU A 134 -3.05 -14.69 9.29
CA GLU A 134 -2.79 -14.68 10.72
C GLU A 134 -2.18 -13.37 11.21
N GLY A 135 -2.45 -13.05 12.49
CA GLY A 135 -1.88 -11.91 13.18
C GLY A 135 -2.63 -10.59 12.96
N VAL A 136 -2.01 -9.47 13.30
CA VAL A 136 -2.64 -8.15 13.23
C VAL A 136 -2.39 -7.53 11.88
N ILE A 137 -3.40 -7.54 11.01
CA ILE A 137 -3.36 -6.91 9.69
C ILE A 137 -4.19 -5.61 9.70
N SER A 138 -3.57 -4.54 9.26
CA SER A 138 -4.11 -3.17 9.28
C SER A 138 -3.59 -2.39 8.06
N PRO A 139 -4.03 -1.14 7.82
CA PRO A 139 -3.47 -0.32 6.74
C PRO A 139 -1.94 -0.15 6.80
N HIS A 140 -1.33 -0.19 7.98
CA HIS A 140 0.13 -0.23 8.11
C HIS A 140 0.76 -1.51 7.56
N SER A 141 0.01 -2.61 7.53
CA SER A 141 0.49 -3.87 6.96
C SER A 141 0.70 -3.78 5.45
N LEU A 142 -0.11 -2.98 4.74
CA LEU A 142 0.09 -2.74 3.30
C LEU A 142 1.48 -2.14 3.04
N ARG A 143 1.81 -1.07 3.78
CA ARG A 143 3.11 -0.41 3.72
C ARG A 143 4.24 -1.36 4.12
N LYS A 144 4.07 -2.14 5.20
CA LYS A 144 5.06 -3.14 5.63
C LYS A 144 5.27 -4.23 4.60
N THR A 145 4.20 -4.70 3.95
CA THR A 145 4.25 -5.71 2.90
C THR A 145 5.06 -5.22 1.70
N PHE A 146 4.87 -3.98 1.26
CA PHE A 146 5.71 -3.37 0.22
C PHE A 146 7.20 -3.46 0.59
N GLY A 147 7.59 -3.00 1.77
CA GLY A 147 8.99 -3.01 2.18
C GLY A 147 9.57 -4.40 2.39
N TYR A 148 8.77 -5.34 2.90
CA TYR A 148 9.17 -6.72 3.03
C TYR A 148 9.53 -7.34 1.66
N TYR A 149 8.67 -7.14 0.65
CA TYR A 149 8.95 -7.67 -0.69
C TYR A 149 10.06 -6.89 -1.41
N ALA A 150 10.19 -5.58 -1.20
CA ALA A 150 11.32 -4.80 -1.71
C ALA A 150 12.64 -5.31 -1.13
N TRP A 151 12.70 -5.57 0.18
CA TRP A 151 13.87 -6.21 0.81
C TRP A 151 14.15 -7.60 0.23
N LYS A 152 13.14 -8.44 0.07
CA LYS A 152 13.26 -9.78 -0.55
C LYS A 152 13.82 -9.74 -1.97
N GLN A 153 13.57 -8.66 -2.70
CA GLN A 153 14.08 -8.42 -4.05
C GLN A 153 15.49 -7.79 -4.07
N GLY A 154 16.14 -7.64 -2.91
CA GLY A 154 17.49 -7.13 -2.80
C GLY A 154 17.62 -5.59 -2.77
N THR A 155 16.53 -4.88 -2.50
CA THR A 155 16.62 -3.42 -2.31
C THR A 155 17.58 -3.08 -1.18
N SER A 156 18.51 -2.15 -1.43
CA SER A 156 19.54 -1.78 -0.46
C SER A 156 18.95 -1.26 0.86
N PRO A 157 19.59 -1.56 2.01
CA PRO A 157 19.17 -1.04 3.31
C PRO A 157 19.03 0.47 3.35
N VAL A 158 19.97 1.20 2.73
CA VAL A 158 19.97 2.67 2.69
C VAL A 158 18.73 3.19 1.96
N LEU A 159 18.37 2.60 0.83
CA LEU A 159 17.19 3.00 0.07
C LEU A 159 15.89 2.69 0.84
N LEU A 160 15.83 1.55 1.53
CA LEU A 160 14.69 1.22 2.39
C LEU A 160 14.56 2.23 3.54
N MET A 161 15.66 2.60 4.18
CA MET A 161 15.65 3.63 5.23
C MET A 161 15.12 4.97 4.70
N ASP A 162 15.54 5.37 3.51
CA ASP A 162 15.08 6.61 2.88
C ASP A 162 13.58 6.57 2.57
N ILE A 163 13.09 5.53 1.90
CA ILE A 163 11.66 5.33 1.58
C ILE A 163 10.79 5.38 2.85
N TYR A 164 11.26 4.79 3.95
CA TYR A 164 10.53 4.76 5.22
C TYR A 164 10.84 5.96 6.12
N GLN A 165 11.83 6.77 5.78
CA GLN A 165 12.33 7.90 6.58
C GLN A 165 12.73 7.46 8.00
N HIS A 166 13.43 6.35 8.09
CA HIS A 166 13.96 5.81 9.34
C HIS A 166 15.41 6.25 9.56
N SER A 167 15.77 6.54 10.81
CA SER A 167 17.11 6.98 11.20
C SER A 167 18.15 5.86 11.25
N SER A 168 17.71 4.59 11.25
CA SER A 168 18.62 3.43 11.20
C SER A 168 17.98 2.24 10.49
N PHE A 169 18.85 1.32 10.03
CA PHE A 169 18.39 0.08 9.41
C PHE A 169 17.76 -0.88 10.43
N GLU A 170 18.20 -0.86 11.68
CA GLU A 170 17.59 -1.64 12.77
C GLU A 170 16.12 -1.27 12.97
N ILE A 171 15.79 0.01 12.90
CA ILE A 171 14.40 0.47 12.94
C ILE A 171 13.64 -0.07 11.75
N THR A 172 14.24 -0.05 10.56
CA THR A 172 13.62 -0.57 9.33
C THR A 172 13.40 -2.08 9.41
N LYS A 173 14.40 -2.85 9.85
CA LYS A 173 14.29 -4.31 10.05
C LYS A 173 13.14 -4.67 10.99
N ARG A 174 13.12 -4.03 12.15
CA ARG A 174 12.06 -4.22 13.15
C ARG A 174 10.69 -3.82 12.61
N TYR A 175 10.62 -2.71 11.87
CA TYR A 175 9.38 -2.23 11.26
C TYR A 175 8.84 -3.23 10.24
N LEU A 176 9.69 -3.76 9.38
CA LEU A 176 9.34 -4.71 8.32
C LEU A 176 9.19 -6.16 8.84
N GLY A 177 9.65 -6.45 10.06
CA GLY A 177 9.60 -7.79 10.64
C GLY A 177 10.51 -8.80 9.95
N ILE A 178 11.69 -8.35 9.49
CA ILE A 178 12.68 -9.18 8.75
C ILE A 178 13.85 -9.68 9.62
N GLU A 179 13.94 -9.26 10.88
CA GLU A 179 15.06 -9.62 11.77
C GLU A 179 15.26 -11.14 11.89
N GLN A 180 14.16 -11.87 12.09
CA GLN A 180 14.22 -13.32 12.21
C GLN A 180 14.44 -13.99 10.84
N ASP A 181 13.82 -13.47 9.77
CA ASP A 181 14.01 -14.02 8.42
C ASP A 181 15.47 -13.93 7.96
N GLU A 182 16.18 -12.84 8.33
CA GLU A 182 17.63 -12.71 8.06
C GLU A 182 18.45 -13.78 8.80
N ARG A 183 18.17 -13.95 10.10
CA ARG A 183 18.86 -14.97 10.90
C ARG A 183 18.61 -16.38 10.35
N ASP A 184 17.37 -16.72 10.07
CA ASP A 184 16.99 -18.02 9.52
C ASP A 184 17.66 -18.29 8.17
N SER A 185 17.82 -17.25 7.35
CA SER A 185 18.53 -17.35 6.07
C SER A 185 19.99 -17.75 6.26
N VAL A 186 20.68 -17.19 7.26
CA VAL A 186 22.06 -17.56 7.56
C VAL A 186 22.13 -19.02 7.96
N PHE A 187 21.28 -19.47 8.90
CA PHE A 187 21.29 -20.85 9.36
C PHE A 187 20.92 -21.88 8.28
N ARG A 188 20.08 -21.51 7.32
CA ARG A 188 19.73 -22.38 6.19
C ARG A 188 20.85 -22.50 5.16
N ASN A 189 21.63 -21.45 4.97
CA ASN A 189 22.62 -21.38 3.88
C ASN A 189 24.03 -21.80 4.32
N VAL A 190 24.33 -21.80 5.62
CA VAL A 190 25.62 -22.28 6.15
C VAL A 190 25.48 -23.77 6.47
N VAL A 191 25.98 -24.59 5.53
CA VAL A 191 26.11 -26.06 5.70
C VAL A 191 27.59 -26.37 5.67
N ILE A 192 28.16 -26.87 6.80
CA ILE A 192 29.57 -27.22 6.97
C ILE A 192 29.70 -28.73 6.93
#